data_d9d32a3407594db87209cdec6fb2c312
#
_entry.id   d9d32a3407594db87209cdec6fb2c312
#
_cell.length_a   1.000
_cell.length_b   1.000
_cell.length_c   1.000
_cell.angle_alpha   90.00
_cell.angle_beta   90.00
_cell.angle_gamma   90.00
#
_symmetry.space_group_name_H-M   'P 1'
#
loop_
_entity.id
_entity.type
_entity.pdbx_description
1 polymer ?
#
loop_
_entity_poly.entity_id
_entity_poly.type
_entity_poly.pdbx_seq_one_letter_code
_entity_poly.pdbx_strand_id
1 'polypeptide(L)'
;LYTNCLSFDVGGTTVKYGVIDESYKILKKDKIPTPENENDFIYSLSNIIQENLSIISKVSVAMPGYVNSANNKYLYGPHLKYDIDFSKLSNFTDYKFHLDNDGNVAAYCEYFLNYKTKYSNLIMLTFGTGIGGGIISEGRLLKGRGNAGEIGHMLTSNDREIEGDNGKKGSFESSVAASVWTKKCE
;
A
#
# COMPACT_ATOMS: atom_id res chain seq x y z
N LEU A 1 7.64 -27.49 4.07
CA LEU A 1 6.65 -26.50 3.66
C LEU A 1 7.37 -25.16 3.60
N TYR A 2 7.42 -24.55 2.42
CA TYR A 2 7.97 -23.20 2.26
C TYR A 2 7.09 -22.19 3.00
N THR A 3 7.70 -21.23 3.65
CA THR A 3 7.02 -20.20 4.45
C THR A 3 7.20 -18.80 3.87
N ASN A 4 7.89 -18.73 2.71
CA ASN A 4 8.18 -17.46 2.05
C ASN A 4 6.91 -16.75 1.56
N CYS A 5 6.97 -15.44 1.51
CA CYS A 5 5.92 -14.57 1.01
C CYS A 5 6.37 -13.89 -0.29
N LEU A 6 5.55 -13.97 -1.34
CA LEU A 6 5.67 -13.10 -2.50
C LEU A 6 4.90 -11.81 -2.22
N SER A 7 5.61 -10.69 -2.20
CA SER A 7 5.05 -9.39 -1.87
C SER A 7 5.10 -8.46 -3.07
N PHE A 8 4.00 -7.75 -3.32
CA PHE A 8 3.89 -6.73 -4.36
C PHE A 8 3.71 -5.35 -3.72
N ASP A 9 4.46 -4.37 -4.22
CA ASP A 9 4.34 -2.94 -3.92
C ASP A 9 3.89 -2.24 -5.19
N VAL A 10 2.64 -1.84 -5.23
CA VAL A 10 1.99 -1.29 -6.42
C VAL A 10 2.10 0.23 -6.40
N GLY A 11 2.86 0.77 -7.35
CA GLY A 11 2.91 2.20 -7.61
C GLY A 11 2.13 2.57 -8.88
N GLY A 12 1.95 3.86 -9.11
CA GLY A 12 1.26 4.36 -10.31
C GLY A 12 1.95 4.05 -11.64
N THR A 13 3.27 3.88 -11.61
CA THR A 13 4.08 3.65 -12.82
C THR A 13 4.72 2.26 -12.84
N THR A 14 4.96 1.69 -11.66
CA THR A 14 5.74 0.46 -11.51
C THR A 14 5.18 -0.38 -10.38
N VAL A 15 5.00 -1.67 -10.63
CA VAL A 15 4.76 -2.69 -9.61
C VAL A 15 6.11 -3.34 -9.29
N LYS A 16 6.57 -3.16 -8.05
CA LYS A 16 7.75 -3.88 -7.55
C LYS A 16 7.28 -5.15 -6.85
N TYR A 17 8.08 -6.20 -6.91
CA TYR A 17 7.77 -7.43 -6.19
C TYR A 17 9.03 -8.14 -5.72
N GLY A 18 8.85 -9.01 -4.73
CA GLY A 18 9.95 -9.81 -4.22
C GLY A 18 9.48 -10.99 -3.37
N VAL A 19 10.32 -12.01 -3.30
CA VAL A 19 10.14 -13.14 -2.40
C VAL A 19 10.91 -12.85 -1.12
N ILE A 20 10.23 -12.93 0.03
CA ILE A 20 10.76 -12.63 1.35
C ILE A 20 10.64 -13.89 2.22
N ASP A 21 11.73 -14.27 2.92
CA ASP A 21 11.75 -15.40 3.83
C ASP A 21 11.25 -15.05 5.25
N GLU A 22 11.21 -16.04 6.12
CA GLU A 22 10.79 -15.88 7.52
C GLU A 22 11.70 -14.97 8.35
N SER A 23 12.94 -14.77 7.92
CA SER A 23 13.90 -13.86 8.56
C SER A 23 13.79 -12.43 8.00
N TYR A 24 12.78 -12.17 7.18
CA TYR A 24 12.53 -10.89 6.46
C TYR A 24 13.62 -10.53 5.45
N LYS A 25 14.41 -11.51 5.00
CA LYS A 25 15.41 -11.33 3.95
C LYS A 25 14.75 -11.42 2.59
N ILE A 26 15.08 -10.48 1.72
CA ILE A 26 14.66 -10.50 0.32
C ILE A 26 15.53 -11.52 -0.43
N LEU A 27 14.91 -12.59 -0.91
CA LEU A 27 15.57 -13.66 -1.68
C LEU A 27 15.63 -13.31 -3.17
N LYS A 28 14.57 -12.68 -3.69
CA LYS A 28 14.42 -12.26 -5.08
C LYS A 28 13.66 -10.95 -5.12
N LYS A 29 14.02 -10.07 -6.04
CA LYS A 29 13.24 -8.84 -6.31
C LYS A 29 13.29 -8.50 -7.78
N ASP A 30 12.19 -7.96 -8.28
CA ASP A 30 12.06 -7.44 -9.64
C ASP A 30 10.94 -6.42 -9.73
N LYS A 31 10.66 -5.91 -10.93
CA LYS A 31 9.60 -4.93 -11.17
C LYS A 31 9.03 -5.08 -12.59
N ILE A 32 7.78 -4.69 -12.75
CA ILE A 32 7.11 -4.55 -14.05
C ILE A 32 6.48 -3.16 -14.15
N PRO A 33 6.23 -2.63 -15.35
CA PRO A 33 5.34 -1.48 -15.52
C PRO A 33 3.98 -1.77 -14.92
N THR A 34 3.35 -0.77 -14.30
CA THR A 34 1.98 -0.91 -13.81
C THR A 34 1.03 -1.08 -15.00
N PRO A 35 0.26 -2.17 -15.07
CA PRO A 35 -0.68 -2.39 -16.16
C PRO A 35 -1.77 -1.33 -16.22
N GLU A 36 -2.33 -1.10 -17.40
CA GLU A 36 -3.28 0.00 -17.64
C GLU A 36 -4.75 -0.35 -17.36
N ASN A 37 -5.05 -1.64 -17.13
CA ASN A 37 -6.39 -2.14 -16.84
C ASN A 37 -6.37 -3.35 -15.92
N GLU A 38 -7.53 -3.70 -15.36
CA GLU A 38 -7.69 -4.80 -14.41
C GLU A 38 -7.25 -6.15 -14.99
N ASN A 39 -7.62 -6.46 -16.22
CA ASN A 39 -7.36 -7.79 -16.81
C ASN A 39 -5.85 -8.03 -16.96
N ASP A 40 -5.13 -7.04 -17.50
CA ASP A 40 -3.68 -7.11 -17.64
C ASP A 40 -2.97 -7.11 -16.29
N PHE A 41 -3.55 -6.39 -15.29
CA PHE A 41 -3.02 -6.38 -13.93
C PHE A 41 -3.12 -7.76 -13.30
N ILE A 42 -4.30 -8.37 -13.30
CA ILE A 42 -4.53 -9.72 -12.76
C ILE A 42 -3.70 -10.76 -13.51
N TYR A 43 -3.63 -10.66 -14.84
CA TYR A 43 -2.82 -11.56 -15.66
C TYR A 43 -1.32 -11.48 -15.29
N SER A 44 -0.79 -10.28 -15.18
CA SER A 44 0.63 -10.05 -14.83
C SER A 44 0.97 -10.59 -13.45
N LEU A 45 0.13 -10.31 -12.43
CA LEU A 45 0.35 -10.86 -11.10
C LEU A 45 0.22 -12.39 -11.09
N SER A 46 -0.76 -12.94 -11.80
CA SER A 46 -0.95 -14.39 -11.91
C SER A 46 0.28 -15.11 -12.46
N ASN A 47 0.90 -14.57 -13.50
CA ASN A 47 2.11 -15.13 -14.09
C ASN A 47 3.29 -15.09 -13.08
N ILE A 48 3.49 -13.96 -12.41
CA ILE A 48 4.55 -13.82 -11.40
C ILE A 48 4.33 -14.78 -10.24
N ILE A 49 3.09 -14.95 -9.78
CA ILE A 49 2.74 -15.92 -8.73
C ILE A 49 3.07 -17.32 -9.24
N GLN A 50 2.62 -17.69 -10.44
CA GLN A 50 2.86 -19.00 -11.05
C GLN A 50 4.33 -19.37 -11.11
N GLU A 51 5.19 -18.44 -11.51
CA GLU A 51 6.65 -18.64 -11.59
C GLU A 51 7.30 -18.89 -10.22
N ASN A 52 6.65 -18.48 -9.13
CA ASN A 52 7.21 -18.59 -7.78
C ASN A 52 6.48 -19.61 -6.89
N LEU A 53 5.46 -20.31 -7.40
CA LEU A 53 4.62 -21.24 -6.61
C LEU A 53 5.41 -22.28 -5.83
N SER A 54 6.51 -22.78 -6.38
CA SER A 54 7.33 -23.82 -5.75
C SER A 54 8.08 -23.38 -4.52
N ILE A 55 8.16 -22.07 -4.26
CA ILE A 55 8.97 -21.51 -3.16
C ILE A 55 8.20 -20.61 -2.21
N ILE A 56 6.92 -20.33 -2.46
CA ILE A 56 6.09 -19.43 -1.64
C ILE A 56 4.88 -20.17 -1.03
N SER A 57 4.34 -19.62 0.04
CA SER A 57 3.06 -20.06 0.63
C SER A 57 2.12 -18.91 0.95
N LYS A 58 2.57 -17.68 0.70
CA LYS A 58 1.81 -16.45 0.98
C LYS A 58 2.00 -15.47 -0.17
N VAL A 59 0.96 -14.69 -0.43
CA VAL A 59 1.00 -13.57 -1.36
C VAL A 59 0.48 -12.33 -0.62
N SER A 60 1.17 -11.22 -0.74
CA SER A 60 0.75 -9.94 -0.17
C SER A 60 0.84 -8.83 -1.21
N VAL A 61 -0.12 -7.91 -1.17
CA VAL A 61 -0.18 -6.78 -2.08
C VAL A 61 -0.40 -5.50 -1.27
N ALA A 62 0.50 -4.54 -1.42
CA ALA A 62 0.36 -3.18 -0.94
C ALA A 62 -0.12 -2.31 -2.11
N MET A 63 -1.23 -1.57 -1.90
CA MET A 63 -1.89 -0.76 -2.92
C MET A 63 -1.96 0.70 -2.50
N PRO A 64 -1.74 1.66 -3.42
CA PRO A 64 -1.99 3.07 -3.15
C PRO A 64 -3.49 3.36 -3.17
N GLY A 65 -4.01 4.10 -2.20
CA GLY A 65 -5.42 4.49 -2.15
C GLY A 65 -6.32 3.54 -1.36
N TYR A 66 -7.60 3.48 -1.71
CA TYR A 66 -8.60 2.79 -0.92
C TYR A 66 -8.73 1.30 -1.25
N VAL A 67 -8.53 0.47 -0.25
CA VAL A 67 -8.61 -0.99 -0.32
C VAL A 67 -9.67 -1.52 0.63
N ASN A 68 -10.47 -2.46 0.16
CA ASN A 68 -11.31 -3.30 1.00
C ASN A 68 -10.60 -4.65 1.23
N SER A 69 -9.79 -4.71 2.28
CA SER A 69 -9.01 -5.92 2.61
C SER A 69 -9.89 -7.13 2.95
N ALA A 70 -11.13 -6.91 3.45
CA ALA A 70 -12.05 -8.00 3.79
C ALA A 70 -12.58 -8.72 2.55
N ASN A 71 -12.74 -8.00 1.45
CA ASN A 71 -13.27 -8.53 0.19
C ASN A 71 -12.19 -8.66 -0.88
N ASN A 72 -10.92 -8.42 -0.56
CA ASN A 72 -9.79 -8.45 -1.48
C ASN A 72 -10.01 -7.55 -2.73
N LYS A 73 -10.46 -6.31 -2.51
CA LYS A 73 -10.74 -5.37 -3.61
C LYS A 73 -9.97 -4.06 -3.43
N TYR A 74 -9.38 -3.59 -4.52
CA TYR A 74 -8.98 -2.21 -4.68
C TYR A 74 -10.13 -1.45 -5.34
N LEU A 75 -10.54 -0.33 -4.77
CA LEU A 75 -11.73 0.40 -5.20
C LEU A 75 -11.39 1.69 -5.93
N TYR A 76 -10.45 2.48 -5.42
CA TYR A 76 -9.98 3.69 -6.09
C TYR A 76 -8.71 4.24 -5.45
N GLY A 77 -7.99 5.06 -6.22
CA GLY A 77 -6.83 5.80 -5.75
C GLY A 77 -6.32 6.78 -6.81
N PRO A 78 -5.34 7.59 -6.47
CA PRO A 78 -4.89 8.68 -7.34
C PRO A 78 -4.19 8.17 -8.62
N HIS A 79 -3.65 6.98 -8.60
CA HIS A 79 -2.74 6.49 -9.64
C HIS A 79 -3.34 5.43 -10.56
N LEU A 80 -4.25 4.59 -10.06
CA LEU A 80 -4.95 3.58 -10.87
C LEU A 80 -6.39 4.01 -11.07
N LYS A 81 -6.82 4.09 -12.32
CA LYS A 81 -8.15 4.58 -12.71
C LYS A 81 -9.17 3.46 -12.95
N TYR A 82 -8.89 2.26 -12.41
CA TYR A 82 -9.74 1.09 -12.54
C TYR A 82 -9.76 0.32 -11.21
N ASP A 83 -10.88 -0.31 -10.93
CA ASP A 83 -11.04 -1.19 -9.78
C ASP A 83 -10.30 -2.51 -10.03
N ILE A 84 -9.91 -3.21 -8.96
CA ILE A 84 -9.29 -4.52 -9.07
C ILE A 84 -9.97 -5.47 -8.08
N ASP A 85 -10.47 -6.58 -8.61
CA ASP A 85 -10.99 -7.67 -7.83
C ASP A 85 -9.94 -8.80 -7.74
N PHE A 86 -9.20 -8.82 -6.64
CA PHE A 86 -8.17 -9.83 -6.41
C PHE A 86 -8.72 -11.24 -6.16
N SER A 87 -10.05 -11.41 -6.00
CA SER A 87 -10.66 -12.75 -5.99
C SER A 87 -10.48 -13.47 -7.32
N LYS A 88 -10.23 -12.75 -8.40
CA LYS A 88 -9.88 -13.31 -9.72
C LYS A 88 -8.51 -14.02 -9.73
N LEU A 89 -7.68 -13.82 -8.70
CA LEU A 89 -6.47 -14.62 -8.45
C LEU A 89 -6.79 -15.98 -7.82
N SER A 90 -8.05 -16.42 -7.80
CA SER A 90 -8.58 -17.60 -7.10
C SER A 90 -7.99 -18.96 -7.52
N ASN A 91 -7.29 -19.03 -8.65
CA ASN A 91 -6.53 -20.22 -9.03
C ASN A 91 -5.37 -20.57 -8.06
N PHE A 92 -5.16 -19.72 -7.04
CA PHE A 92 -4.12 -19.86 -6.02
C PHE A 92 -4.73 -20.01 -4.61
N THR A 93 -5.84 -20.74 -4.49
CA THR A 93 -6.64 -20.89 -3.26
C THR A 93 -5.89 -21.46 -2.06
N ASP A 94 -4.76 -22.12 -2.30
CA ASP A 94 -3.96 -22.73 -1.23
C ASP A 94 -3.00 -21.74 -0.55
N TYR A 95 -2.95 -20.48 -1.03
CA TYR A 95 -2.06 -19.44 -0.50
C TYR A 95 -2.83 -18.46 0.38
N LYS A 96 -2.21 -18.06 1.49
CA LYS A 96 -2.72 -16.94 2.28
C LYS A 96 -2.50 -15.65 1.50
N PHE A 97 -3.58 -15.01 1.08
CA PHE A 97 -3.56 -13.73 0.39
C PHE A 97 -3.82 -12.58 1.38
N HIS A 98 -3.02 -11.53 1.29
CA HIS A 98 -3.17 -10.32 2.10
C HIS A 98 -3.12 -9.09 1.20
N LEU A 99 -4.12 -8.22 1.37
CA LEU A 99 -4.23 -6.95 0.67
C LEU A 99 -4.38 -5.83 1.69
N ASP A 100 -3.58 -4.77 1.55
CA ASP A 100 -3.75 -3.56 2.37
C ASP A 100 -3.28 -2.30 1.63
N ASN A 101 -3.60 -1.14 2.20
CA ASN A 101 -3.06 0.13 1.75
C ASN A 101 -1.55 0.21 2.03
N ASP A 102 -0.80 0.86 1.13
CA ASP A 102 0.67 1.00 1.20
C ASP A 102 1.15 1.72 2.46
N GLY A 103 0.49 2.81 2.89
CA GLY A 103 0.79 3.52 4.13
C GLY A 103 0.55 2.65 5.37
N ASN A 104 -0.53 1.89 5.38
CA ASN A 104 -0.82 0.92 6.43
C ASN A 104 0.25 -0.17 6.53
N VAL A 105 0.64 -0.73 5.39
CA VAL A 105 1.69 -1.77 5.32
C VAL A 105 3.01 -1.20 5.82
N ALA A 106 3.41 -0.01 5.37
CA ALA A 106 4.63 0.64 5.80
C ALA A 106 4.65 0.89 7.31
N ALA A 107 3.56 1.44 7.87
CA ALA A 107 3.44 1.69 9.31
C ALA A 107 3.51 0.40 10.14
N TYR A 108 2.84 -0.65 9.68
CA TYR A 108 2.88 -1.94 10.37
C TYR A 108 4.26 -2.60 10.30
N CYS A 109 4.93 -2.55 9.16
CA CYS A 109 6.28 -3.08 9.01
C CYS A 109 7.26 -2.35 9.92
N GLU A 110 7.22 -1.02 9.94
CA GLU A 110 8.09 -0.21 10.79
C GLU A 110 7.86 -0.51 12.28
N TYR A 111 6.60 -0.55 12.69
CA TYR A 111 6.24 -0.93 14.05
C TYR A 111 6.75 -2.32 14.41
N PHE A 112 6.45 -3.31 13.56
CA PHE A 112 6.76 -4.71 13.84
C PHE A 112 8.26 -4.98 13.94
N LEU A 113 9.05 -4.40 13.04
CA LEU A 113 10.48 -4.65 12.98
C LEU A 113 11.26 -3.87 14.05
N ASN A 114 10.86 -2.63 14.34
CA ASN A 114 11.71 -1.71 15.10
C ASN A 114 11.12 -1.30 16.46
N TYR A 115 9.79 -1.34 16.66
CA TYR A 115 9.16 -0.69 17.82
C TYR A 115 8.27 -1.56 18.68
N LYS A 116 7.78 -2.71 18.21
CA LYS A 116 6.80 -3.56 18.92
C LYS A 116 7.19 -3.99 20.33
N THR A 117 8.48 -4.05 20.63
CA THR A 117 9.00 -4.41 21.96
C THR A 117 9.08 -3.24 22.93
N LYS A 118 8.94 -2.00 22.41
CA LYS A 118 9.10 -0.77 23.20
C LYS A 118 7.79 0.02 23.33
N TYR A 119 6.95 -0.02 22.34
CA TYR A 119 5.74 0.80 22.25
C TYR A 119 4.56 -0.04 21.79
N SER A 120 3.38 0.23 22.32
CA SER A 120 2.12 -0.35 21.86
C SER A 120 1.35 0.55 20.89
N ASN A 121 1.75 1.83 20.81
CA ASN A 121 1.11 2.82 19.95
C ASN A 121 2.18 3.51 19.10
N LEU A 122 1.87 3.71 17.81
CA LEU A 122 2.73 4.39 16.85
C LEU A 122 1.88 5.09 15.81
N ILE A 123 2.25 6.30 15.44
CA ILE A 123 1.76 6.98 14.24
C ILE A 123 2.94 7.16 13.30
N MET A 124 2.79 6.67 12.08
CA MET A 124 3.76 6.87 11.01
C MET A 124 3.18 7.81 9.96
N LEU A 125 3.98 8.74 9.50
CA LEU A 125 3.68 9.63 8.37
C LEU A 125 4.69 9.40 7.27
N THR A 126 4.22 9.32 6.03
CA THR A 126 5.06 9.29 4.84
C THR A 126 4.93 10.60 4.09
N PHE A 127 6.07 11.24 3.83
CA PHE A 127 6.15 12.49 3.08
C PHE A 127 6.72 12.20 1.69
N GLY A 128 5.90 12.36 0.67
CA GLY A 128 6.24 12.11 -0.73
C GLY A 128 5.45 13.04 -1.64
N THR A 129 5.04 12.56 -2.81
CA THR A 129 4.11 13.25 -3.72
C THR A 129 2.86 13.71 -2.97
N GLY A 130 2.31 12.84 -2.13
CA GLY A 130 1.26 13.12 -1.15
C GLY A 130 1.74 12.85 0.27
N ILE A 131 0.79 12.90 1.22
CA ILE A 131 0.99 12.53 2.62
C ILE A 131 0.18 11.26 2.92
N GLY A 132 0.88 10.18 3.15
CA GLY A 132 0.29 8.93 3.63
C GLY A 132 0.61 8.68 5.10
N GLY A 133 0.11 7.56 5.63
CA GLY A 133 0.43 7.15 6.99
C GLY A 133 -0.30 5.91 7.44
N GLY A 134 -0.06 5.55 8.69
CA GLY A 134 -0.76 4.48 9.37
C GLY A 134 -0.67 4.63 10.88
N ILE A 135 -1.64 4.08 11.56
CA ILE A 135 -1.78 4.18 13.01
C ILE A 135 -1.76 2.78 13.61
N ILE A 136 -0.88 2.58 14.56
CA ILE A 136 -0.88 1.39 15.43
C ILE A 136 -1.44 1.80 16.77
N SER A 137 -2.43 1.08 17.26
CA SER A 137 -3.03 1.26 18.58
C SER A 137 -3.10 -0.10 19.28
N GLU A 138 -2.60 -0.15 20.50
CA GLU A 138 -2.54 -1.38 21.31
C GLU A 138 -1.87 -2.56 20.58
N GLY A 139 -0.82 -2.28 19.83
CA GLY A 139 -0.07 -3.28 19.05
C GLY A 139 -0.74 -3.73 17.75
N ARG A 140 -1.84 -3.10 17.36
CA ARG A 140 -2.63 -3.47 16.17
C ARG A 140 -2.79 -2.30 15.21
N LEU A 141 -2.80 -2.60 13.92
CA LEU A 141 -3.09 -1.60 12.90
C LEU A 141 -4.54 -1.12 13.03
N LEU A 142 -4.72 0.18 13.23
CA LEU A 142 -6.03 0.82 13.30
C LEU A 142 -6.53 1.11 11.88
N LYS A 143 -7.40 0.27 11.39
CA LYS A 143 -7.96 0.40 10.03
C LYS A 143 -9.25 1.21 9.96
N GLY A 144 -10.04 1.21 11.04
CA GLY A 144 -11.40 1.75 10.97
C GLY A 144 -12.22 1.04 9.88
N ARG A 145 -12.77 1.83 8.97
CA ARG A 145 -13.42 1.32 7.75
C ARG A 145 -12.47 1.26 6.54
N GLY A 146 -11.16 1.25 6.78
CA GLY A 146 -10.11 1.24 5.75
C GLY A 146 -9.28 2.53 5.69
N ASN A 147 -9.76 3.66 6.22
CA ASN A 147 -9.17 4.99 6.03
C ASN A 147 -8.70 5.65 7.35
N ALA A 148 -8.55 4.91 8.44
CA ALA A 148 -8.18 5.53 9.73
C ALA A 148 -6.78 6.18 9.69
N GLY A 149 -5.87 5.67 8.85
CA GLY A 149 -4.51 6.19 8.66
C GLY A 149 -4.37 7.32 7.64
N GLU A 150 -5.46 7.78 7.02
CA GLU A 150 -5.46 8.82 5.98
C GLU A 150 -5.26 10.24 6.57
N ILE A 151 -4.16 10.43 7.29
CA ILE A 151 -3.85 11.66 8.04
C ILE A 151 -3.62 12.85 7.10
N GLY A 152 -3.09 12.61 5.90
CA GLY A 152 -2.91 13.64 4.87
C GLY A 152 -4.21 14.35 4.47
N HIS A 153 -5.34 13.67 4.62
CA HIS A 153 -6.67 14.21 4.31
C HIS A 153 -7.31 15.04 5.42
N MET A 154 -6.69 15.14 6.60
CA MET A 154 -7.20 15.99 7.69
C MET A 154 -7.21 17.45 7.28
N LEU A 155 -8.30 18.16 7.57
CA LEU A 155 -8.38 19.61 7.37
C LEU A 155 -7.58 20.30 8.49
N THR A 156 -6.53 20.99 8.12
CA THR A 156 -5.61 21.71 9.04
C THR A 156 -5.62 23.21 8.83
N SER A 157 -6.21 23.70 7.74
CA SER A 157 -6.30 25.12 7.42
C SER A 157 -7.63 25.47 6.76
N ASN A 158 -8.11 26.68 7.00
CA ASN A 158 -9.23 27.28 6.25
C ASN A 158 -8.76 27.91 4.92
N ASP A 159 -7.46 28.00 4.71
CA ASP A 159 -6.91 28.41 3.43
C ASP A 159 -7.19 27.35 2.36
N ARG A 160 -7.89 27.77 1.33
CA ARG A 160 -8.33 26.91 0.22
C ARG A 160 -7.69 27.33 -1.10
N GLU A 161 -6.60 28.06 -1.08
CA GLU A 161 -5.91 28.48 -2.29
C GLU A 161 -5.13 27.32 -2.92
N ILE A 162 -4.53 26.45 -2.07
CA ILE A 162 -3.71 25.34 -2.53
C ILE A 162 -4.50 24.04 -2.42
N GLU A 163 -4.62 23.35 -3.55
CA GLU A 163 -5.20 22.02 -3.67
C GLU A 163 -4.10 20.96 -3.61
N GLY A 164 -4.25 19.95 -2.75
CA GLY A 164 -3.39 18.79 -2.73
C GLY A 164 -3.66 17.83 -3.88
N ASP A 165 -2.80 16.86 -4.11
CA ASP A 165 -2.96 15.86 -5.18
C ASP A 165 -4.22 14.99 -5.00
N ASN A 166 -4.79 14.97 -3.79
CA ASN A 166 -6.07 14.33 -3.47
C ASN A 166 -7.31 15.18 -3.86
N GLY A 167 -7.13 16.34 -4.50
CA GLY A 167 -8.20 17.26 -4.87
C GLY A 167 -8.83 18.03 -3.70
N LYS A 168 -8.29 17.93 -2.49
CA LYS A 168 -8.80 18.62 -1.29
C LYS A 168 -7.99 19.87 -0.99
N LYS A 169 -8.71 20.96 -0.74
CA LYS A 169 -8.14 22.25 -0.32
C LYS A 169 -8.14 22.35 1.21
N GLY A 170 -7.07 22.95 1.77
CA GLY A 170 -6.93 23.11 3.21
C GLY A 170 -6.61 21.83 3.98
N SER A 171 -6.27 20.74 3.29
CA SER A 171 -5.82 19.50 3.92
C SER A 171 -4.36 19.61 4.40
N PHE A 172 -3.96 18.73 5.31
CA PHE A 172 -2.56 18.64 5.73
C PHE A 172 -1.65 18.40 4.52
N GLU A 173 -2.03 17.51 3.62
CA GLU A 173 -1.31 17.25 2.37
C GLU A 173 -1.16 18.50 1.52
N SER A 174 -2.22 19.31 1.33
CA SER A 174 -2.16 20.54 0.54
C SER A 174 -1.20 21.60 1.11
N SER A 175 -0.81 21.45 2.37
CA SER A 175 0.10 22.37 3.04
C SER A 175 1.56 21.93 3.02
N VAL A 176 1.83 20.59 3.06
CA VAL A 176 3.18 20.10 3.35
C VAL A 176 3.68 18.98 2.41
N ALA A 177 2.89 18.50 1.44
CA ALA A 177 3.36 17.50 0.49
C ALA A 177 4.49 18.00 -0.40
N ALA A 178 5.39 17.13 -0.82
CA ALA A 178 6.52 17.49 -1.68
C ALA A 178 6.05 18.11 -3.00
N SER A 179 4.98 17.60 -3.59
CA SER A 179 4.37 18.16 -4.82
C SER A 179 3.94 19.62 -4.67
N VAL A 180 3.47 20.00 -3.48
CA VAL A 180 3.04 21.37 -3.18
C VAL A 180 4.26 22.30 -3.05
N TRP A 181 5.31 21.83 -2.39
CA TRP A 181 6.54 22.62 -2.24
C TRP A 181 7.26 22.82 -3.57
N THR A 182 7.30 21.81 -4.43
CA THR A 182 7.87 21.93 -5.77
C THR A 182 7.16 23.05 -6.56
N LYS A 183 5.82 23.03 -6.57
CA LYS A 183 5.02 24.07 -7.26
C LYS A 183 5.20 25.48 -6.69
N LYS A 184 5.59 25.61 -5.40
CA LYS A 184 5.85 26.93 -4.78
C LYS A 184 7.24 27.46 -5.09
N CYS A 185 8.16 26.59 -5.50
CA CYS A 185 9.55 26.97 -5.81
C CYS A 185 9.76 27.29 -7.32
N GLU A 186 8.80 26.97 -8.16
CA GLU A 186 8.73 27.36 -9.57
C GLU A 186 8.09 28.75 -9.74
#